data_7d6a02d8185f3778196c69d17529584a
#
_entry.id   7d6a02d8185f3778196c69d17529584a
#
_cell.length_a   1.000
_cell.length_b   1.000
_cell.length_c   1.000
_cell.angle_alpha   90.00
_cell.angle_beta   90.00
_cell.angle_gamma   90.00
#
_symmetry.space_group_name_H-M   'P 1'
#
loop_
_entity.id
_entity.type
_entity.pdbx_description
1 polymer ?
#
loop_
_entity_poly.entity_id
_entity_poly.type
_entity_poly.pdbx_seq_one_letter_code
_entity_poly.pdbx_strand_id
1 'polypeptide(L)'
;IYGLGSPIDYQEMVISLRPGMIKDRDEVIHKLIDIQYTRNDMDFHRGTFRVRGDVVEIFPAYSGSEAYRVEFFGDEVDRITEIDGLTGEPKLQLGHIAIFPASHYVVPKEKMLQATENILAELKERVAYFKSEDKLLEAQRISERTNFDVEMMRETGFCSGIENYSRHLTFGKPGEPPWTLIDYFPEDFLIIIDESHITLPQVRGMYAGDRSRKQTLVDYGFRLPSALDNRPLNFTEFESKIDQMMFVSATPGPYEAEPVSYTHLTLPTIRL
;
A
#
# COMPACT_ATOMS: atom_id res chain seq x y z
N ILE A 1 1.95 -1.06 -10.42
CA ILE A 1 2.30 -0.80 -9.00
C ILE A 1 1.99 -2.06 -8.21
N TYR A 2 2.98 -2.57 -7.49
CA TYR A 2 2.88 -3.76 -6.64
C TYR A 2 3.44 -3.44 -5.24
N GLY A 3 3.25 -4.37 -4.30
CA GLY A 3 3.70 -4.17 -2.94
C GLY A 3 2.77 -3.21 -2.18
N LEU A 4 1.48 -3.40 -2.35
CA LEU A 4 0.43 -2.75 -1.57
C LEU A 4 -0.08 -3.73 -0.51
N GLY A 5 -0.72 -3.22 0.53
CA GLY A 5 -1.44 -4.04 1.50
C GLY A 5 -2.70 -4.67 0.89
N SER A 6 -3.41 -5.47 1.69
CA SER A 6 -4.70 -6.04 1.27
C SER A 6 -5.74 -4.92 1.07
N PRO A 7 -6.46 -4.89 -0.07
CA PRO A 7 -7.56 -3.96 -0.28
C PRO A 7 -8.64 -4.04 0.80
N ILE A 8 -8.90 -5.24 1.29
CA ILE A 8 -9.90 -5.50 2.34
C ILE A 8 -9.45 -4.84 3.65
N ASP A 9 -8.22 -5.10 4.10
CA ASP A 9 -7.69 -4.49 5.32
C ASP A 9 -7.65 -2.96 5.20
N TYR A 10 -7.27 -2.44 4.04
CA TYR A 10 -7.25 -1.00 3.77
C TYR A 10 -8.65 -0.38 3.89
N GLN A 11 -9.68 -1.05 3.36
CA GLN A 11 -11.06 -0.59 3.42
C GLN A 11 -11.64 -0.67 4.83
N GLU A 12 -11.34 -1.74 5.59
CA GLU A 12 -11.79 -1.92 6.97
C GLU A 12 -11.21 -0.87 7.92
N MET A 13 -10.05 -0.33 7.62
CA MET A 13 -9.37 0.68 8.44
C MET A 13 -9.75 2.12 8.10
N VAL A 14 -10.67 2.36 7.17
CA VAL A 14 -11.19 3.71 6.88
C VAL A 14 -11.99 4.23 8.08
N ILE A 15 -11.67 5.46 8.51
CA ILE A 15 -12.42 6.15 9.57
C ILE A 15 -13.54 6.97 8.93
N SER A 16 -14.77 6.58 9.17
CA SER A 16 -15.98 7.31 8.73
C SER A 16 -16.55 8.14 9.88
N LEU A 17 -16.73 9.44 9.69
CA LEU A 17 -17.29 10.36 10.68
C LEU A 17 -18.44 11.16 10.08
N ARG A 18 -19.49 11.38 10.90
CA ARG A 18 -20.65 12.20 10.56
C ARG A 18 -21.05 13.05 11.76
N PRO A 19 -21.54 14.29 11.58
CA PRO A 19 -22.16 15.05 12.66
C PRO A 19 -23.32 14.26 13.28
N GLY A 20 -23.45 14.33 14.61
CA GLY A 20 -24.43 13.55 15.37
C GLY A 20 -24.02 12.11 15.69
N MET A 21 -22.84 11.67 15.27
CA MET A 21 -22.33 10.33 15.56
C MET A 21 -21.77 10.29 16.98
N ILE A 22 -22.25 9.32 17.77
CA ILE A 22 -21.68 9.07 19.10
C ILE A 22 -20.36 8.35 18.92
N LYS A 23 -19.28 9.04 19.20
CA LYS A 23 -17.92 8.52 19.09
C LYS A 23 -16.95 9.36 19.91
N ASP A 24 -16.28 8.72 20.85
CA ASP A 24 -15.30 9.37 21.71
C ASP A 24 -14.11 9.93 20.89
N ARG A 25 -13.69 11.14 21.24
CA ARG A 25 -12.55 11.84 20.62
C ARG A 25 -11.28 11.00 20.70
N ASP A 26 -11.00 10.40 21.85
CA ASP A 26 -9.77 9.64 22.07
C ASP A 26 -9.79 8.32 21.29
N GLU A 27 -10.98 7.72 21.08
CA GLU A 27 -11.13 6.60 20.15
C GLU A 27 -10.74 6.99 18.71
N VAL A 28 -11.16 8.17 18.26
CA VAL A 28 -10.79 8.67 16.92
C VAL A 28 -9.29 8.93 16.84
N ILE A 29 -8.68 9.50 17.88
CA ILE A 29 -7.22 9.71 17.96
C ILE A 29 -6.46 8.39 17.88
N HIS A 30 -6.87 7.36 18.63
CA HIS A 30 -6.24 6.04 18.56
C HIS A 30 -6.36 5.43 17.16
N LYS A 31 -7.54 5.52 16.55
CA LYS A 31 -7.72 5.04 15.17
C LYS A 31 -6.87 5.78 14.15
N LEU A 32 -6.66 7.09 14.32
CA LEU A 32 -5.75 7.84 13.44
C LEU A 32 -4.31 7.33 13.55
N ILE A 33 -3.85 7.00 14.76
CA ILE A 33 -2.53 6.41 14.98
C ILE A 33 -2.46 5.01 14.34
N ASP A 34 -3.48 4.18 14.53
CA ASP A 34 -3.55 2.83 13.95
C ASP A 34 -3.48 2.86 12.41
N ILE A 35 -4.06 3.89 11.76
CA ILE A 35 -3.97 4.09 10.31
C ILE A 35 -2.75 4.92 9.87
N GLN A 36 -1.74 5.03 10.73
CA GLN A 36 -0.41 5.61 10.47
C GLN A 36 -0.41 7.13 10.28
N TYR A 37 -1.38 7.86 10.84
CA TYR A 37 -1.26 9.31 11.00
C TYR A 37 -0.39 9.64 12.20
N THR A 38 0.44 10.66 12.05
CA THR A 38 1.32 11.13 13.12
C THR A 38 0.72 12.37 13.78
N ARG A 39 0.67 12.39 15.12
CA ARG A 39 0.32 13.61 15.83
C ARG A 39 1.43 14.63 15.72
N ASN A 40 1.11 15.80 15.19
CA ASN A 40 2.04 16.92 15.13
C ASN A 40 1.27 18.23 15.31
N ASP A 41 1.40 18.80 16.52
CA ASP A 41 0.70 20.03 16.88
C ASP A 41 1.40 21.30 16.37
N MET A 42 2.66 21.18 15.92
CA MET A 42 3.53 22.30 15.49
C MET A 42 3.60 22.42 13.97
N ASP A 43 3.82 21.30 13.28
CA ASP A 43 3.97 21.25 11.82
C ASP A 43 2.85 20.40 11.21
N PHE A 44 1.82 21.09 10.72
CA PHE A 44 0.61 20.46 10.20
C PHE A 44 0.72 20.25 8.70
N HIS A 45 0.97 19.02 8.30
CA HIS A 45 1.14 18.62 6.90
C HIS A 45 0.42 17.29 6.61
N ARG A 46 0.46 16.83 5.36
CA ARG A 46 -0.22 15.59 4.93
C ARG A 46 0.20 14.40 5.77
N GLY A 47 -0.77 13.57 6.17
CA GLY A 47 -0.56 12.40 7.02
C GLY A 47 -0.35 12.74 8.50
N THR A 48 -0.66 13.97 8.92
CA THR A 48 -0.63 14.36 10.32
C THR A 48 -2.01 14.78 10.85
N PHE A 49 -2.15 14.74 12.14
CA PHE A 49 -3.27 15.35 12.84
C PHE A 49 -2.79 16.14 14.05
N ARG A 50 -3.58 17.10 14.48
CA ARG A 50 -3.34 17.88 15.70
C ARG A 50 -4.60 17.96 16.56
N VAL A 51 -4.42 18.11 17.87
CA VAL A 51 -5.50 18.11 18.85
C VAL A 51 -5.44 19.38 19.69
N ARG A 52 -6.55 20.11 19.77
CA ARG A 52 -6.70 21.32 20.58
C ARG A 52 -8.03 21.29 21.32
N GLY A 53 -7.99 20.89 22.61
CA GLY A 53 -9.21 20.68 23.39
C GLY A 53 -10.10 19.61 22.74
N ASP A 54 -11.33 19.94 22.46
CA ASP A 54 -12.33 19.05 21.84
C ASP A 54 -12.30 19.09 20.30
N VAL A 55 -11.24 19.62 19.72
CA VAL A 55 -11.07 19.74 18.27
C VAL A 55 -9.92 18.85 17.81
N VAL A 56 -10.19 18.02 16.81
CA VAL A 56 -9.19 17.22 16.08
C VAL A 56 -9.14 17.73 14.66
N GLU A 57 -7.97 18.21 14.24
CA GLU A 57 -7.73 18.60 12.85
C GLU A 57 -6.87 17.55 12.17
N ILE A 58 -7.31 17.09 11.00
CA ILE A 58 -6.72 15.97 10.27
C ILE A 58 -6.33 16.46 8.88
N PHE A 59 -5.06 16.29 8.50
CA PHE A 59 -4.61 16.55 7.14
C PHE A 59 -4.46 15.22 6.39
N PRO A 60 -5.43 14.87 5.53
CA PRO A 60 -5.38 13.58 4.84
C PRO A 60 -4.12 13.43 3.99
N ALA A 61 -3.55 12.23 3.97
CA ALA A 61 -2.35 11.94 3.19
C ALA A 61 -2.56 12.09 1.67
N TYR A 62 -3.81 11.94 1.21
CA TYR A 62 -4.21 12.03 -0.19
C TYR A 62 -4.69 13.43 -0.62
N SER A 63 -4.88 14.35 0.33
CA SER A 63 -5.39 15.70 0.02
C SER A 63 -4.33 16.58 -0.64
N GLY A 64 -4.79 17.54 -1.45
CA GLY A 64 -3.97 18.61 -2.03
C GLY A 64 -3.59 19.67 -1.00
N SER A 65 -4.57 20.38 -0.49
CA SER A 65 -4.45 21.50 0.45
C SER A 65 -5.53 21.51 1.53
N GLU A 66 -6.55 20.65 1.39
CA GLU A 66 -7.68 20.60 2.29
C GLU A 66 -7.37 19.70 3.50
N ALA A 67 -7.75 20.20 4.67
CA ALA A 67 -7.75 19.45 5.93
C ALA A 67 -9.16 19.45 6.54
N TYR A 68 -9.39 18.56 7.48
CA TYR A 68 -10.67 18.44 8.15
C TYR A 68 -10.55 18.82 9.61
N ARG A 69 -11.45 19.67 10.07
CA ARG A 69 -11.65 20.02 11.49
C ARG A 69 -12.87 19.27 11.98
N VAL A 70 -12.67 18.40 12.96
CA VAL A 70 -13.74 17.63 13.67
C VAL A 70 -13.86 18.21 15.06
N GLU A 71 -15.03 18.76 15.39
CA GLU A 71 -15.35 19.32 16.68
C GLU A 71 -16.23 18.33 17.45
N PHE A 72 -15.87 18.07 18.71
CA PHE A 72 -16.59 17.15 19.58
C PHE A 72 -17.31 17.90 20.69
N PHE A 73 -18.47 17.40 21.09
CA PHE A 73 -19.19 17.83 22.28
C PHE A 73 -19.47 16.61 23.15
N GLY A 74 -18.66 16.42 24.19
CA GLY A 74 -18.64 15.16 24.93
C GLY A 74 -18.24 14.01 24.02
N ASP A 75 -19.06 12.96 23.96
CA ASP A 75 -18.81 11.76 23.15
C ASP A 75 -19.52 11.83 21.77
N GLU A 76 -19.88 13.01 21.30
CA GLU A 76 -20.57 13.20 20.04
C GLU A 76 -19.75 14.07 19.10
N VAL A 77 -19.73 13.72 17.81
CA VAL A 77 -19.20 14.57 16.74
C VAL A 77 -20.21 15.68 16.47
N ASP A 78 -19.93 16.91 16.95
CA ASP A 78 -20.80 18.07 16.79
C ASP A 78 -20.75 18.62 15.36
N ARG A 79 -19.55 18.85 14.84
CA ARG A 79 -19.36 19.49 13.55
C ARG A 79 -18.14 18.98 12.82
N ILE A 80 -18.24 18.95 11.50
CA ILE A 80 -17.11 18.66 10.60
C ILE A 80 -16.99 19.79 9.58
N THR A 81 -15.81 20.40 9.51
CA THR A 81 -15.53 21.53 8.62
C THR A 81 -14.30 21.23 7.78
N GLU A 82 -14.40 21.43 6.47
CA GLU A 82 -13.23 21.48 5.60
C GLU A 82 -12.53 22.82 5.82
N ILE A 83 -11.22 22.76 6.03
CA ILE A 83 -10.38 23.93 6.27
C ILE A 83 -9.22 23.94 5.27
N ASP A 84 -8.65 25.10 5.05
CA ASP A 84 -7.36 25.22 4.39
C ASP A 84 -6.25 24.70 5.31
N GLY A 85 -5.46 23.74 4.83
CA GLY A 85 -4.42 23.09 5.64
C GLY A 85 -3.28 24.03 6.08
N LEU A 86 -3.04 25.12 5.34
CA LEU A 86 -1.98 26.08 5.65
C LEU A 86 -2.48 27.20 6.57
N THR A 87 -3.60 27.82 6.23
CA THR A 87 -4.14 28.99 6.96
C THR A 87 -5.07 28.58 8.11
N GLY A 88 -5.69 27.40 8.02
CA GLY A 88 -6.72 26.94 8.96
C GLY A 88 -8.08 27.62 8.75
N GLU A 89 -8.25 28.37 7.65
CA GLU A 89 -9.51 29.06 7.35
C GLU A 89 -10.61 28.04 6.98
N PRO A 90 -11.83 28.19 7.54
CA PRO A 90 -12.94 27.32 7.21
C PRO A 90 -13.44 27.58 5.79
N LYS A 91 -13.64 26.49 5.02
CA LYS A 91 -14.15 26.52 3.65
C LYS A 91 -15.61 26.07 3.57
N LEU A 92 -15.88 24.85 4.03
CA LEU A 92 -17.19 24.21 3.87
C LEU A 92 -17.52 23.33 5.07
N GLN A 93 -18.78 23.37 5.52
CA GLN A 93 -19.29 22.41 6.50
C GLN A 93 -19.70 21.12 5.79
N LEU A 94 -19.25 19.97 6.33
CA LEU A 94 -19.44 18.65 5.73
C LEU A 94 -20.40 17.80 6.55
N GLY A 95 -21.26 17.05 5.86
CA GLY A 95 -22.14 16.06 6.47
C GLY A 95 -21.50 14.69 6.67
N HIS A 96 -20.35 14.43 6.08
CA HIS A 96 -19.63 13.18 6.18
C HIS A 96 -18.18 13.32 5.70
N ILE A 97 -17.26 12.65 6.38
CA ILE A 97 -15.90 12.45 5.89
C ILE A 97 -15.48 11.00 6.00
N ALA A 98 -14.60 10.58 5.10
CA ALA A 98 -13.91 9.30 5.15
C ALA A 98 -12.40 9.55 5.15
N ILE A 99 -11.72 9.15 6.22
CA ILE A 99 -10.27 9.26 6.35
C ILE A 99 -9.65 7.92 5.99
N PHE A 100 -8.91 7.90 4.91
CA PHE A 100 -8.18 6.71 4.45
C PHE A 100 -6.82 6.61 5.15
N PRO A 101 -6.25 5.42 5.29
CA PRO A 101 -4.93 5.23 5.87
C PRO A 101 -3.84 6.08 5.21
N ALA A 102 -2.89 6.56 6.01
CA ALA A 102 -1.77 7.36 5.52
C ALA A 102 -0.70 6.53 4.81
N SER A 103 -0.72 5.21 4.99
CA SER A 103 0.17 4.25 4.36
C SER A 103 -0.61 3.16 3.63
N HIS A 104 -0.04 2.62 2.55
CA HIS A 104 -0.60 1.46 1.84
C HIS A 104 -0.41 0.13 2.58
N TYR A 105 0.51 0.08 3.55
CA TYR A 105 0.73 -1.06 4.43
C TYR A 105 0.18 -0.76 5.81
N VAL A 106 -1.11 -0.89 5.94
CA VAL A 106 -1.79 -0.80 7.23
C VAL A 106 -2.41 -2.17 7.51
N VAL A 107 -2.06 -2.74 8.65
CA VAL A 107 -2.47 -4.07 9.06
C VAL A 107 -3.03 -3.99 10.48
N PRO A 108 -4.18 -4.59 10.76
CA PRO A 108 -4.73 -4.65 12.13
C PRO A 108 -3.69 -5.22 13.11
N LYS A 109 -3.68 -4.69 14.33
CA LYS A 109 -2.66 -5.02 15.34
C LYS A 109 -2.54 -6.53 15.62
N GLU A 110 -3.67 -7.24 15.65
CA GLU A 110 -3.69 -8.69 15.87
C GLU A 110 -3.00 -9.44 14.72
N LYS A 111 -3.28 -9.05 13.46
CA LYS A 111 -2.62 -9.60 12.28
C LYS A 111 -1.13 -9.28 12.27
N MET A 112 -0.74 -8.08 12.70
CA MET A 112 0.66 -7.67 12.82
C MET A 112 1.42 -8.56 13.79
N LEU A 113 0.86 -8.86 14.96
CA LEU A 113 1.50 -9.76 15.95
C LEU A 113 1.73 -11.15 15.35
N GLN A 114 0.71 -11.74 14.72
CA GLN A 114 0.85 -13.05 14.07
C GLN A 114 1.87 -13.03 12.93
N ALA A 115 1.88 -11.97 12.11
CA ALA A 115 2.85 -11.81 11.04
C ALA A 115 4.29 -11.75 11.58
N THR A 116 4.52 -11.02 12.69
CA THR A 116 5.86 -10.96 13.31
C THR A 116 6.33 -12.29 13.84
N GLU A 117 5.45 -13.15 14.34
CA GLU A 117 5.80 -14.53 14.74
C GLU A 117 6.23 -15.38 13.53
N ASN A 118 5.49 -15.29 12.42
CA ASN A 118 5.83 -15.96 11.17
C ASN A 118 7.18 -15.49 10.60
N ILE A 119 7.45 -14.18 10.66
CA ILE A 119 8.73 -13.58 10.24
C ILE A 119 9.89 -14.14 11.09
N LEU A 120 9.73 -14.22 12.41
CA LEU A 120 10.75 -14.76 13.30
C LEU A 120 10.98 -16.27 13.09
N ALA A 121 9.94 -17.03 12.75
CA ALA A 121 10.06 -18.43 12.38
C ALA A 121 10.90 -18.59 11.10
N GLU A 122 10.60 -17.84 10.04
CA GLU A 122 11.39 -17.84 8.81
C GLU A 122 12.84 -17.38 9.05
N LEU A 123 13.04 -16.37 9.89
CA LEU A 123 14.37 -15.90 10.29
C LEU A 123 15.19 -17.03 10.91
N LYS A 124 14.60 -17.77 11.83
CA LYS A 124 15.27 -18.88 12.51
C LYS A 124 15.76 -19.95 11.52
N GLU A 125 14.90 -20.30 10.57
CA GLU A 125 15.24 -21.25 9.49
C GLU A 125 16.36 -20.70 8.60
N ARG A 126 16.29 -19.42 8.22
CA ARG A 126 17.29 -18.80 7.34
C ARG A 126 18.65 -18.65 8.02
N VAL A 127 18.68 -18.30 9.30
CA VAL A 127 19.91 -18.21 10.10
C VAL A 127 20.55 -19.61 10.24
N ALA A 128 19.74 -20.66 10.48
CA ALA A 128 20.24 -22.04 10.52
C ALA A 128 20.85 -22.46 9.17
N TYR A 129 20.19 -22.12 8.06
CA TYR A 129 20.72 -22.37 6.71
C TYR A 129 22.07 -21.67 6.50
N PHE A 130 22.19 -20.36 6.79
CA PHE A 130 23.46 -19.66 6.60
C PHE A 130 24.60 -20.22 7.48
N LYS A 131 24.28 -20.62 8.70
CA LYS A 131 25.27 -21.28 9.58
C LYS A 131 25.72 -22.63 9.05
N SER A 132 24.83 -23.42 8.43
CA SER A 132 25.20 -24.70 7.82
C SER A 132 26.07 -24.56 6.58
N GLU A 133 25.97 -23.40 5.89
CA GLU A 133 26.79 -23.04 4.72
C GLU A 133 28.07 -22.26 5.10
N ASP A 134 28.38 -22.15 6.38
CA ASP A 134 29.52 -21.37 6.92
C ASP A 134 29.49 -19.87 6.57
N LYS A 135 28.28 -19.33 6.31
CA LYS A 135 28.00 -17.92 5.97
C LYS A 135 27.64 -17.13 7.23
N LEU A 136 28.59 -16.97 8.14
CA LEU A 136 28.32 -16.38 9.46
C LEU A 136 27.98 -14.88 9.39
N LEU A 137 28.57 -14.15 8.45
CA LEU A 137 28.31 -12.74 8.26
C LEU A 137 26.87 -12.48 7.76
N GLU A 138 26.40 -13.30 6.80
CA GLU A 138 25.03 -13.26 6.30
C GLU A 138 24.03 -13.63 7.39
N ALA A 139 24.35 -14.63 8.22
CA ALA A 139 23.53 -15.05 9.36
C ALA A 139 23.39 -13.92 10.38
N GLN A 140 24.48 -13.23 10.71
CA GLN A 140 24.45 -12.09 11.64
C GLN A 140 23.63 -10.93 11.05
N ARG A 141 23.93 -10.54 9.82
CA ARG A 141 23.26 -9.41 9.13
C ARG A 141 21.75 -9.58 9.07
N ILE A 142 21.28 -10.75 8.60
CA ILE A 142 19.83 -10.99 8.50
C ILE A 142 19.17 -11.03 9.88
N SER A 143 19.87 -11.59 10.89
CA SER A 143 19.36 -11.65 12.25
C SER A 143 19.19 -10.24 12.86
N GLU A 144 20.22 -9.41 12.81
CA GLU A 144 20.19 -8.05 13.35
C GLU A 144 19.09 -7.21 12.66
N ARG A 145 19.08 -7.22 11.33
CA ARG A 145 18.11 -6.45 10.54
C ARG A 145 16.68 -6.88 10.81
N THR A 146 16.39 -8.18 10.76
CA THR A 146 15.01 -8.66 10.90
C THR A 146 14.49 -8.49 12.31
N ASN A 147 15.33 -8.71 13.35
CA ASN A 147 14.91 -8.46 14.73
C ASN A 147 14.58 -6.98 14.97
N PHE A 148 15.40 -6.06 14.44
CA PHE A 148 15.12 -4.62 14.51
C PHE A 148 13.81 -4.27 13.80
N ASP A 149 13.59 -4.78 12.57
CA ASP A 149 12.37 -4.52 11.81
C ASP A 149 11.13 -5.08 12.55
N VAL A 150 11.22 -6.26 13.18
CA VAL A 150 10.14 -6.85 13.98
C VAL A 150 9.83 -6.02 15.24
N GLU A 151 10.86 -5.52 15.92
CA GLU A 151 10.68 -4.64 17.07
C GLU A 151 9.95 -3.36 16.67
N MET A 152 10.36 -2.71 15.58
CA MET A 152 9.69 -1.54 15.04
C MET A 152 8.23 -1.81 14.66
N MET A 153 7.96 -2.96 14.01
CA MET A 153 6.59 -3.34 13.67
C MET A 153 5.70 -3.56 14.90
N ARG A 154 6.24 -4.11 15.99
CA ARG A 154 5.50 -4.32 17.24
C ARG A 154 5.20 -3.03 18.00
N GLU A 155 6.16 -2.10 18.00
CA GLU A 155 6.03 -0.84 18.73
C GLU A 155 5.21 0.21 17.96
N THR A 156 5.47 0.34 16.66
CA THR A 156 4.89 1.43 15.85
C THR A 156 3.90 0.97 14.76
N GLY A 157 3.77 -0.35 14.56
CA GLY A 157 2.99 -0.90 13.44
C GLY A 157 3.66 -0.75 12.07
N PHE A 158 4.91 -0.28 12.01
CA PHE A 158 5.63 0.00 10.76
C PHE A 158 7.13 -0.24 10.89
N CYS A 159 7.79 -0.58 9.78
CA CYS A 159 9.25 -0.53 9.65
C CYS A 159 9.66 -0.07 8.26
N SER A 160 10.89 0.42 8.13
CA SER A 160 11.43 0.78 6.80
C SER A 160 11.63 -0.45 5.93
N GLY A 161 10.95 -0.50 4.77
CA GLY A 161 10.96 -1.65 3.88
C GLY A 161 9.96 -2.74 4.29
N ILE A 162 8.88 -2.37 4.96
CA ILE A 162 7.80 -3.27 5.41
C ILE A 162 7.25 -4.13 4.27
N GLU A 163 7.29 -3.64 3.03
CA GLU A 163 6.87 -4.37 1.83
C GLU A 163 7.65 -5.67 1.60
N ASN A 164 8.87 -5.80 2.16
CA ASN A 164 9.64 -7.04 2.06
C ASN A 164 9.07 -8.18 2.92
N TYR A 165 8.16 -7.87 3.80
CA TYR A 165 7.44 -8.80 4.66
C TYR A 165 5.98 -9.00 4.21
N SER A 166 5.60 -8.51 3.02
CA SER A 166 4.23 -8.51 2.50
C SER A 166 3.55 -9.87 2.56
N ARG A 167 4.27 -10.96 2.22
CA ARG A 167 3.73 -12.32 2.31
C ARG A 167 3.23 -12.66 3.71
N HIS A 168 3.98 -12.31 4.75
CA HIS A 168 3.59 -12.57 6.13
C HIS A 168 2.46 -11.65 6.60
N LEU A 169 2.49 -10.39 6.18
CA LEU A 169 1.48 -9.38 6.53
C LEU A 169 0.12 -9.66 5.88
N THR A 170 0.12 -10.25 4.69
CA THR A 170 -1.10 -10.63 3.97
C THR A 170 -1.50 -12.10 4.13
N PHE A 171 -0.70 -12.88 4.88
CA PHE A 171 -0.88 -14.34 5.07
C PHE A 171 -0.93 -15.13 3.76
N GLY A 172 -0.22 -14.64 2.74
CA GLY A 172 -0.11 -15.28 1.43
C GLY A 172 0.77 -16.54 1.47
N LYS A 173 0.54 -17.44 0.52
CA LYS A 173 1.36 -18.64 0.36
C LYS A 173 2.67 -18.29 -0.37
N PRO A 174 3.74 -19.09 -0.16
CA PRO A 174 4.97 -18.93 -0.93
C PRO A 174 4.71 -18.96 -2.45
N GLY A 175 5.25 -17.97 -3.17
CA GLY A 175 5.10 -17.85 -4.60
C GLY A 175 3.82 -17.14 -5.09
N GLU A 176 2.86 -16.88 -4.24
CA GLU A 176 1.69 -16.07 -4.60
C GLU A 176 2.10 -14.63 -4.95
N PRO A 177 1.43 -14.00 -5.93
CA PRO A 177 1.68 -12.60 -6.24
C PRO A 177 1.19 -11.70 -5.11
N PRO A 178 1.86 -10.56 -4.85
CA PRO A 178 1.38 -9.58 -3.89
C PRO A 178 0.16 -8.86 -4.44
N TRP A 179 -0.55 -8.17 -3.56
CA TRP A 179 -1.57 -7.22 -3.97
C TRP A 179 -0.97 -6.10 -4.82
N THR A 180 -1.69 -5.72 -5.86
CA THR A 180 -1.30 -4.68 -6.82
C THR A 180 -2.37 -3.61 -6.90
N LEU A 181 -2.07 -2.50 -7.57
CA LEU A 181 -3.06 -1.44 -7.78
C LEU A 181 -4.31 -1.94 -8.53
N ILE A 182 -4.16 -2.96 -9.39
CA ILE A 182 -5.28 -3.56 -10.12
C ILE A 182 -6.32 -4.16 -9.16
N ASP A 183 -5.87 -4.73 -8.04
CA ASP A 183 -6.74 -5.36 -7.05
C ASP A 183 -7.61 -4.37 -6.25
N TYR A 184 -7.36 -3.06 -6.39
CA TYR A 184 -8.14 -1.99 -5.77
C TYR A 184 -9.25 -1.45 -6.68
N PHE A 185 -9.28 -1.87 -7.94
CA PHE A 185 -10.35 -1.49 -8.86
C PHE A 185 -11.58 -2.37 -8.64
N PRO A 186 -12.79 -1.90 -9.01
CA PRO A 186 -13.98 -2.75 -9.05
C PRO A 186 -13.77 -3.91 -10.07
N GLU A 187 -14.55 -4.99 -9.94
CA GLU A 187 -14.42 -6.17 -10.81
C GLU A 187 -14.60 -5.83 -12.29
N ASP A 188 -15.54 -4.94 -12.61
CA ASP A 188 -15.80 -4.48 -13.98
C ASP A 188 -15.07 -3.16 -14.25
N PHE A 189 -13.85 -3.25 -14.78
CA PHE A 189 -13.05 -2.10 -15.19
C PHE A 189 -12.43 -2.29 -16.57
N LEU A 190 -12.24 -1.18 -17.28
CA LEU A 190 -11.50 -1.14 -18.54
C LEU A 190 -10.09 -0.58 -18.29
N ILE A 191 -9.06 -1.32 -18.66
CA ILE A 191 -7.70 -0.79 -18.70
C ILE A 191 -7.38 -0.26 -20.10
N ILE A 192 -6.85 0.96 -20.15
CA ILE A 192 -6.36 1.58 -21.39
C ILE A 192 -4.84 1.64 -21.29
N ILE A 193 -4.15 0.96 -22.22
CA ILE A 193 -2.70 0.88 -22.26
C ILE A 193 -2.20 1.78 -23.37
N ASP A 194 -1.67 2.94 -22.98
CA ASP A 194 -1.07 3.89 -23.91
C ASP A 194 0.35 3.44 -24.29
N GLU A 195 0.74 3.74 -25.54
CA GLU A 195 2.01 3.27 -26.14
C GLU A 195 2.25 1.78 -25.88
N SER A 196 1.22 0.97 -26.15
CA SER A 196 1.18 -0.46 -25.79
C SER A 196 2.38 -1.24 -26.34
N HIS A 197 2.90 -0.88 -27.52
CA HIS A 197 4.06 -1.51 -28.13
C HIS A 197 5.36 -1.37 -27.30
N ILE A 198 5.42 -0.39 -26.37
CA ILE A 198 6.51 -0.20 -25.41
C ILE A 198 6.11 -0.73 -24.03
N THR A 199 4.90 -0.40 -23.59
CA THR A 199 4.42 -0.72 -22.25
C THR A 199 4.34 -2.22 -21.99
N LEU A 200 3.79 -3.00 -22.92
CA LEU A 200 3.64 -4.45 -22.75
C LEU A 200 4.98 -5.20 -22.66
N PRO A 201 6.00 -4.95 -23.51
CA PRO A 201 7.34 -5.52 -23.32
C PRO A 201 7.96 -5.16 -21.98
N GLN A 202 7.75 -3.93 -21.46
CA GLN A 202 8.23 -3.54 -20.12
C GLN A 202 7.54 -4.36 -19.03
N VAL A 203 6.21 -4.51 -19.07
CA VAL A 203 5.47 -5.33 -18.11
C VAL A 203 5.97 -6.77 -18.11
N ARG A 204 6.25 -7.35 -19.30
CA ARG A 204 6.81 -8.70 -19.41
C ARG A 204 8.21 -8.83 -18.79
N GLY A 205 9.06 -7.80 -18.93
CA GLY A 205 10.43 -7.80 -18.41
C GLY A 205 10.55 -7.54 -16.91
N MET A 206 9.58 -6.90 -16.29
CA MET A 206 9.65 -6.44 -14.89
C MET A 206 9.88 -7.58 -13.89
N TYR A 207 9.16 -8.70 -14.04
CA TYR A 207 9.23 -9.83 -13.12
C TYR A 207 10.65 -10.43 -13.05
N ALA A 208 11.26 -10.72 -14.18
CA ALA A 208 12.59 -11.34 -14.24
C ALA A 208 13.68 -10.42 -13.66
N GLY A 209 13.63 -9.14 -13.99
CA GLY A 209 14.57 -8.14 -13.47
C GLY A 209 14.49 -7.94 -11.97
N ASP A 210 13.28 -7.84 -11.41
CA ASP A 210 13.07 -7.71 -9.97
C ASP A 210 13.53 -8.96 -9.21
N ARG A 211 13.17 -10.15 -9.71
CA ARG A 211 13.58 -11.43 -9.13
C ARG A 211 15.10 -11.57 -9.06
N SER A 212 15.83 -11.27 -10.13
CA SER A 212 17.29 -11.35 -10.16
C SER A 212 17.92 -10.46 -9.10
N ARG A 213 17.47 -9.21 -9.01
CA ARG A 213 17.95 -8.25 -8.00
C ARG A 213 17.68 -8.74 -6.57
N LYS A 214 16.46 -9.18 -6.28
CA LYS A 214 16.07 -9.63 -4.93
C LYS A 214 16.75 -10.93 -4.54
N GLN A 215 16.97 -11.84 -5.48
CA GLN A 215 17.69 -13.08 -5.21
C GLN A 215 19.09 -12.80 -4.64
N THR A 216 19.81 -11.84 -5.23
CA THR A 216 21.11 -11.40 -4.70
C THR A 216 21.00 -10.88 -3.26
N LEU A 217 19.96 -10.08 -2.94
CA LEU A 217 19.77 -9.58 -1.58
C LEU A 217 19.46 -10.71 -0.58
N VAL A 218 18.73 -11.73 -0.99
CA VAL A 218 18.43 -12.90 -0.17
C VAL A 218 19.68 -13.78 0.03
N ASP A 219 20.47 -14.00 -1.02
CA ASP A 219 21.66 -14.85 -0.97
C ASP A 219 22.77 -14.26 -0.08
N TYR A 220 22.84 -12.95 0.01
CA TYR A 220 23.79 -12.23 0.86
C TYR A 220 23.23 -11.78 2.22
N GLY A 221 22.06 -12.29 2.65
CA GLY A 221 21.51 -12.02 3.98
C GLY A 221 21.00 -10.60 4.22
N PHE A 222 20.60 -9.87 3.17
CA PHE A 222 19.97 -8.55 3.30
C PHE A 222 18.46 -8.64 3.39
N ARG A 223 17.85 -9.74 2.93
CA ARG A 223 16.39 -9.96 2.95
C ARG A 223 16.09 -11.42 3.26
N LEU A 224 14.93 -11.68 3.86
CA LEU A 224 14.38 -13.02 3.99
C LEU A 224 13.93 -13.57 2.62
N PRO A 225 13.86 -14.88 2.44
CA PRO A 225 13.34 -15.49 1.21
C PRO A 225 11.94 -15.02 0.84
N SER A 226 11.07 -14.74 1.82
CA SER A 226 9.71 -14.19 1.60
C SER A 226 9.68 -12.87 0.86
N ALA A 227 10.76 -12.08 0.88
CA ALA A 227 10.87 -10.84 0.14
C ALA A 227 10.80 -11.04 -1.40
N LEU A 228 11.06 -12.26 -1.89
CA LEU A 228 10.91 -12.62 -3.30
C LEU A 228 9.44 -12.61 -3.75
N ASP A 229 8.50 -12.74 -2.82
CA ASP A 229 7.07 -12.77 -3.11
C ASP A 229 6.48 -11.34 -3.22
N ASN A 230 7.16 -10.32 -2.71
CA ASN A 230 6.86 -8.92 -3.03
C ASN A 230 7.45 -8.55 -4.40
N ARG A 231 6.75 -8.83 -5.46
CA ARG A 231 7.26 -8.78 -6.83
C ARG A 231 6.22 -8.23 -7.82
N PRO A 232 6.63 -7.72 -8.98
CA PRO A 232 5.68 -7.49 -10.06
C PRO A 232 4.93 -8.78 -10.41
N LEU A 233 3.73 -8.65 -10.94
CA LEU A 233 3.03 -9.75 -11.58
C LEU A 233 3.88 -10.26 -12.76
N ASN A 234 3.90 -11.56 -12.99
CA ASN A 234 4.33 -12.06 -14.29
C ASN A 234 3.23 -11.73 -15.33
N PHE A 235 3.55 -11.87 -16.62
CA PHE A 235 2.63 -11.42 -17.66
C PHE A 235 1.30 -12.18 -17.67
N THR A 236 1.32 -13.47 -17.41
CA THR A 236 0.11 -14.31 -17.33
C THR A 236 -0.78 -13.92 -16.14
N GLU A 237 -0.16 -13.62 -14.98
CA GLU A 237 -0.89 -13.12 -13.82
C GLU A 237 -1.50 -11.75 -14.09
N PHE A 238 -0.79 -10.88 -14.82
CA PHE A 238 -1.29 -9.57 -15.23
C PHE A 238 -2.51 -9.73 -16.14
N GLU A 239 -2.44 -10.58 -17.18
CA GLU A 239 -3.54 -10.84 -18.09
C GLU A 239 -4.76 -11.42 -17.37
N SER A 240 -4.54 -12.35 -16.43
CA SER A 240 -5.63 -13.01 -15.69
C SER A 240 -6.44 -12.11 -14.78
N LYS A 241 -5.92 -10.92 -14.44
CA LYS A 241 -6.59 -9.94 -13.58
C LYS A 241 -7.40 -8.90 -14.35
N ILE A 242 -7.41 -8.95 -15.68
CA ILE A 242 -7.98 -7.90 -16.51
C ILE A 242 -8.95 -8.54 -17.52
N ASP A 243 -10.22 -8.19 -17.43
CA ASP A 243 -11.24 -8.68 -18.35
C ASP A 243 -11.29 -7.88 -19.64
N GLN A 244 -11.05 -6.57 -19.59
CA GLN A 244 -11.18 -5.66 -20.73
C GLN A 244 -9.95 -4.79 -20.87
N MET A 245 -9.28 -4.87 -22.03
CA MET A 245 -8.12 -4.06 -22.38
C MET A 245 -8.33 -3.28 -23.67
N MET A 246 -7.90 -2.04 -23.70
CA MET A 246 -7.77 -1.22 -24.89
C MET A 246 -6.31 -0.86 -25.11
N PHE A 247 -5.79 -1.14 -26.29
CA PHE A 247 -4.43 -0.77 -26.68
C PHE A 247 -4.45 0.49 -27.53
N VAL A 248 -3.60 1.44 -27.17
CA VAL A 248 -3.37 2.67 -27.94
C VAL A 248 -1.92 2.68 -28.38
N SER A 249 -1.70 2.66 -29.69
CA SER A 249 -0.35 2.67 -30.26
C SER A 249 -0.36 3.15 -31.70
N ALA A 250 0.61 3.99 -32.07
CA ALA A 250 0.82 4.37 -33.47
C ALA A 250 1.52 3.25 -34.27
N THR A 251 2.22 2.35 -33.58
CA THR A 251 3.00 1.25 -34.17
C THR A 251 2.74 -0.04 -33.40
N PRO A 252 1.57 -0.69 -33.58
CA PRO A 252 1.23 -1.90 -32.85
C PRO A 252 2.30 -2.99 -33.01
N GLY A 253 2.60 -3.67 -31.90
CA GLY A 253 3.54 -4.80 -31.90
C GLY A 253 2.88 -6.13 -32.21
N PRO A 254 3.65 -7.23 -32.23
CA PRO A 254 3.12 -8.56 -32.54
C PRO A 254 2.00 -9.01 -31.59
N TYR A 255 2.04 -8.63 -30.33
CA TYR A 255 1.04 -9.00 -29.33
C TYR A 255 -0.33 -8.37 -29.63
N GLU A 256 -0.35 -7.10 -30.02
CA GLU A 256 -1.58 -6.40 -30.39
C GLU A 256 -2.15 -6.89 -31.74
N ALA A 257 -1.30 -7.49 -32.59
CA ALA A 257 -1.69 -8.03 -33.88
C ALA A 257 -2.17 -9.49 -33.81
N GLU A 258 -1.95 -10.20 -32.70
CA GLU A 258 -2.45 -11.56 -32.53
C GLU A 258 -3.99 -11.50 -32.44
N PRO A 259 -4.72 -12.37 -33.18
CA PRO A 259 -6.19 -12.37 -33.20
C PRO A 259 -6.75 -13.02 -31.93
N VAL A 260 -6.70 -12.32 -30.84
CA VAL A 260 -7.59 -12.54 -29.73
C VAL A 260 -8.82 -11.70 -30.03
N SER A 261 -10.04 -12.16 -29.95
CA SER A 261 -11.32 -11.55 -30.36
C SER A 261 -11.42 -10.02 -30.16
N TYR A 262 -10.71 -9.24 -30.98
CA TYR A 262 -10.66 -7.78 -30.90
C TYR A 262 -11.49 -7.13 -31.99
N THR A 263 -12.20 -6.09 -31.58
CA THR A 263 -12.74 -5.11 -32.53
C THR A 263 -11.64 -4.09 -32.84
N HIS A 264 -11.05 -4.15 -34.03
CA HIS A 264 -10.11 -3.14 -34.48
C HIS A 264 -10.85 -1.84 -34.81
N LEU A 265 -10.70 -0.82 -33.99
CA LEU A 265 -11.05 0.56 -34.32
C LEU A 265 -9.80 1.26 -34.91
N THR A 266 -9.69 1.29 -36.23
CA THR A 266 -8.73 2.18 -36.90
C THR A 266 -9.34 3.57 -36.97
N LEU A 267 -8.80 4.52 -36.21
CA LEU A 267 -9.10 5.93 -36.43
C LEU A 267 -8.48 6.34 -37.79
N PRO A 268 -9.23 7.07 -38.66
CA PRO A 268 -8.68 7.54 -39.91
C PRO A 268 -7.51 8.49 -39.64
N THR A 269 -6.34 8.12 -40.13
CA THR A 269 -5.16 9.00 -40.09
C THR A 269 -5.45 10.17 -41.05
N ILE A 270 -5.68 11.36 -40.51
CA ILE A 270 -5.69 12.57 -41.32
C ILE A 270 -4.23 12.87 -41.68
N ARG A 271 -3.86 12.61 -42.93
CA ARG A 271 -2.64 13.18 -43.51
C ARG A 271 -2.85 14.69 -43.67
N LEU A 272 -2.15 15.46 -42.88
CA LEU A 272 -1.92 16.89 -43.15
C LEU A 272 -0.88 17.05 -44.24
#